data_524079adfb6217691492b87b6ee87db3
#
_entry.id   524079adfb6217691492b87b6ee87db3
#
_cell.length_a   1.000
_cell.length_b   1.000
_cell.length_c   1.000
_cell.angle_alpha   90.00
_cell.angle_beta   90.00
_cell.angle_gamma   90.00
#
_symmetry.space_group_name_H-M   'P 1'
#
loop_
_entity.id
_entity.type
_entity.pdbx_description
1 polymer ?
#
loop_
_entity_poly.entity_id
_entity_poly.type
_entity_poly.pdbx_seq_one_letter_code
_entity_poly.pdbx_strand_id
1 'polypeptide(L)'
;RIYVNGQQVGMTKVSKTPAEFNVTNYLKEGENLLAVQIYRWHDGSYMEDQDFWRLTGIERDVFLQAYPKLTIWDFFLKSSLDSIYKNGIFNATVDLREFTGNNVKKGTLKLELLDKTGKIVLSQQKKFDIEDEFTQLAFSGVIKNVSKWNAEKPSLYDCVITLWDDKNKQLAVTACKTGFRKIEIK
;
A
#
# COMPACT_ATOMS: atom_id res chain seq x y z
N ARG A 1 -12.14 13.62 -16.05
CA ARG A 1 -13.08 14.05 -14.98
C ARG A 1 -13.89 12.86 -14.54
N ILE A 2 -14.15 12.79 -13.25
CA ILE A 2 -14.89 11.71 -12.62
C ILE A 2 -16.17 12.27 -12.01
N TYR A 3 -17.27 11.58 -12.23
CA TYR A 3 -18.58 11.93 -11.70
C TYR A 3 -19.20 10.72 -10.99
N VAL A 4 -19.83 10.98 -9.86
CA VAL A 4 -20.64 9.98 -9.15
C VAL A 4 -22.03 10.58 -8.95
N ASN A 5 -23.06 9.85 -9.38
CA ASN A 5 -24.47 10.27 -9.30
C ASN A 5 -24.71 11.67 -9.90
N GLY A 6 -24.02 12.00 -11.00
CA GLY A 6 -24.13 13.29 -11.66
C GLY A 6 -23.31 14.43 -11.05
N GLN A 7 -22.67 14.23 -9.91
CA GLN A 7 -21.82 15.23 -9.27
C GLN A 7 -20.36 15.00 -9.61
N GLN A 8 -19.64 16.07 -9.97
CA GLN A 8 -18.21 15.97 -10.24
C GLN A 8 -17.43 15.75 -8.95
N VAL A 9 -16.69 14.65 -8.87
CA VAL A 9 -15.84 14.29 -7.74
C VAL A 9 -14.46 14.90 -7.87
N GLY A 10 -13.89 14.85 -9.07
CA GLY A 10 -12.55 15.36 -9.30
C GLY A 10 -12.10 15.29 -10.75
N MET A 11 -10.85 15.67 -10.95
CA MET A 11 -10.20 15.69 -12.25
C MET A 11 -8.70 15.40 -12.09
N THR A 12 -8.14 14.66 -13.03
CA THR A 12 -6.69 14.54 -13.21
C THR A 12 -6.30 14.90 -14.63
N LYS A 13 -5.09 15.39 -14.82
CA LYS A 13 -4.46 15.61 -16.13
C LYS A 13 -3.27 14.68 -16.35
N VAL A 14 -2.84 13.97 -15.31
CA VAL A 14 -1.71 13.05 -15.39
C VAL A 14 -2.15 11.76 -16.05
N SER A 15 -1.52 11.43 -17.19
CA SER A 15 -1.99 10.34 -18.06
C SER A 15 -1.40 8.96 -17.72
N LYS A 16 -0.30 8.88 -16.98
CA LYS A 16 0.43 7.60 -16.79
C LYS A 16 0.49 7.12 -15.34
N THR A 17 -0.01 7.90 -14.40
CA THR A 17 -0.09 7.51 -12.99
C THR A 17 -1.52 7.21 -12.56
N PRO A 18 -1.73 6.33 -11.58
CA PRO A 18 -3.04 6.13 -10.98
C PRO A 18 -3.64 7.43 -10.45
N ALA A 19 -4.95 7.56 -10.55
CA ALA A 19 -5.70 8.67 -9.97
C ALA A 19 -6.72 8.11 -8.97
N GLU A 20 -6.65 8.55 -7.72
CA GLU A 20 -7.49 8.10 -6.62
C GLU A 20 -8.39 9.23 -6.15
N PHE A 21 -9.66 8.92 -5.94
CA PHE A 21 -10.67 9.89 -5.52
C PHE A 21 -11.51 9.30 -4.40
N ASN A 22 -11.66 10.06 -3.31
CA ASN A 22 -12.59 9.69 -2.26
C ASN A 22 -14.02 10.00 -2.71
N VAL A 23 -14.79 8.95 -2.91
CA VAL A 23 -16.19 9.04 -3.40
C VAL A 23 -17.21 8.88 -2.29
N THR A 24 -16.80 8.71 -1.03
CA THR A 24 -17.68 8.37 0.11
C THR A 24 -18.89 9.29 0.22
N ASN A 25 -18.69 10.61 0.11
CA ASN A 25 -19.74 11.60 0.27
C ASN A 25 -20.70 11.72 -0.94
N TYR A 26 -20.38 11.05 -2.06
CA TYR A 26 -21.17 11.06 -3.29
C TYR A 26 -22.01 9.80 -3.45
N LEU A 27 -21.77 8.80 -2.60
CA LEU A 27 -22.49 7.53 -2.64
C LEU A 27 -23.86 7.65 -1.94
N LYS A 28 -24.80 6.90 -2.45
CA LYS A 28 -26.13 6.69 -1.86
C LYS A 28 -26.36 5.20 -1.63
N GLU A 29 -27.35 4.87 -0.82
CA GLU A 29 -27.76 3.49 -0.65
C GLU A 29 -28.36 2.93 -1.95
N GLY A 30 -28.03 1.69 -2.28
CA GLY A 30 -28.44 1.03 -3.52
C GLY A 30 -27.53 1.34 -4.72
N GLU A 31 -28.14 1.53 -5.89
CA GLU A 31 -27.40 1.73 -7.14
C GLU A 31 -26.74 3.09 -7.22
N ASN A 32 -25.50 3.12 -7.66
CA ASN A 32 -24.70 4.32 -7.88
C ASN A 32 -24.17 4.34 -9.31
N LEU A 33 -24.25 5.50 -9.96
CA LEU A 33 -23.75 5.69 -11.31
C LEU A 33 -22.36 6.35 -11.27
N LEU A 34 -21.35 5.66 -11.77
CA LEU A 34 -20.03 6.19 -12.01
C LEU A 34 -19.89 6.58 -13.49
N ALA A 35 -19.53 7.82 -13.77
CA ALA A 35 -19.21 8.28 -15.11
C ALA A 35 -17.81 8.87 -15.17
N VAL A 36 -17.03 8.46 -16.18
CA VAL A 36 -15.66 8.95 -16.40
C VAL A 36 -15.60 9.62 -17.76
N GLN A 37 -15.32 10.92 -17.79
CA GLN A 37 -15.13 11.69 -19.00
C GLN A 37 -13.66 11.82 -19.33
N ILE A 38 -13.25 11.32 -20.48
CA ILE A 38 -11.88 11.36 -20.99
C ILE A 38 -11.80 12.31 -22.17
N TYR A 39 -10.81 13.17 -22.14
CA TYR A 39 -10.48 14.07 -23.24
C TYR A 39 -9.26 13.55 -23.98
N ARG A 40 -9.38 13.41 -25.30
CA ARG A 40 -8.24 13.01 -26.14
C ARG A 40 -7.15 14.07 -26.15
N TRP A 41 -7.55 15.33 -26.18
CA TRP A 41 -6.67 16.48 -26.28
C TRP A 41 -6.91 17.42 -25.11
N HIS A 42 -5.85 17.85 -24.48
CA HIS A 42 -5.83 18.84 -23.40
C HIS A 42 -4.47 19.57 -23.43
N ASP A 43 -4.30 20.56 -22.58
CA ASP A 43 -3.06 21.35 -22.48
C ASP A 43 -1.80 20.49 -22.36
N GLY A 44 -1.80 19.44 -21.54
CA GLY A 44 -0.69 18.50 -21.39
C GLY A 44 -0.33 17.75 -22.69
N SER A 45 -1.27 17.58 -23.61
CA SER A 45 -1.00 16.92 -24.89
C SER A 45 -0.01 17.69 -25.78
N TYR A 46 0.15 18.98 -25.54
CA TYR A 46 1.07 19.86 -26.27
C TYR A 46 2.38 20.12 -25.52
N MET A 47 2.36 20.03 -24.19
CA MET A 47 3.50 20.34 -23.33
C MET A 47 4.28 19.09 -22.90
N GLU A 48 3.61 17.95 -22.85
CA GLU A 48 4.16 16.65 -22.40
C GLU A 48 4.28 15.69 -23.58
N ASP A 49 4.79 16.19 -24.71
CA ASP A 49 4.95 15.39 -25.92
C ASP A 49 6.10 14.38 -25.73
N GLN A 50 5.72 13.15 -25.43
CA GLN A 50 6.63 12.03 -25.35
C GLN A 50 6.46 11.18 -26.62
N ASP A 51 7.48 10.40 -26.95
CA ASP A 51 7.49 9.48 -28.09
C ASP A 51 6.55 8.28 -27.85
N PHE A 52 5.26 8.57 -27.72
CA PHE A 52 4.18 7.63 -27.49
C PHE A 52 3.11 7.66 -28.57
N TRP A 53 2.45 6.52 -28.73
CA TRP A 53 1.19 6.44 -29.44
C TRP A 53 0.15 7.33 -28.74
N ARG A 54 -0.51 8.18 -29.49
CA ARG A 54 -1.54 9.10 -28.97
C ARG A 54 -2.90 8.40 -28.91
N LEU A 55 -2.95 7.32 -28.14
CA LEU A 55 -4.17 6.59 -27.85
C LEU A 55 -4.98 7.31 -26.78
N THR A 56 -6.29 7.12 -26.83
CA THR A 56 -7.23 7.71 -25.88
C THR A 56 -8.04 6.61 -25.23
N GLY A 57 -8.29 6.73 -23.96
CA GLY A 57 -9.12 5.79 -23.21
C GLY A 57 -8.58 5.53 -21.84
N ILE A 58 -9.12 4.49 -21.19
CA ILE A 58 -8.66 3.97 -19.93
C ILE A 58 -7.83 2.73 -20.24
N GLU A 59 -6.53 2.80 -20.00
CA GLU A 59 -5.58 1.73 -20.36
C GLU A 59 -5.40 0.72 -19.24
N ARG A 60 -5.84 1.03 -18.02
CA ARG A 60 -5.68 0.22 -16.82
C ARG A 60 -7.02 0.00 -16.14
N ASP A 61 -7.02 -0.91 -15.17
CA ASP A 61 -8.21 -1.25 -14.42
C ASP A 61 -8.81 -0.05 -13.69
N VAL A 62 -10.14 -0.05 -13.60
CA VAL A 62 -10.92 0.85 -12.76
C VAL A 62 -11.57 0.02 -11.68
N PHE A 63 -11.33 0.35 -10.43
CA PHE A 63 -11.91 -0.37 -9.32
C PHE A 63 -12.36 0.58 -8.20
N LEU A 64 -13.32 0.12 -7.43
CA LEU A 64 -13.77 0.76 -6.21
C LEU A 64 -13.19 0.00 -5.03
N GLN A 65 -12.52 0.72 -4.15
CA GLN A 65 -11.90 0.14 -2.96
C GLN A 65 -12.56 0.69 -1.71
N ALA A 66 -12.99 -0.21 -0.83
CA ALA A 66 -13.58 0.15 0.46
C ALA A 66 -12.60 -0.18 1.58
N TYR A 67 -12.40 0.76 2.48
CA TYR A 67 -11.54 0.60 3.64
C TYR A 67 -12.36 0.64 4.94
N PRO A 68 -11.97 -0.12 5.98
CA PRO A 68 -12.47 0.13 7.32
C PRO A 68 -12.03 1.52 7.80
N LYS A 69 -12.77 2.09 8.77
CA LYS A 69 -12.51 3.44 9.28
C LYS A 69 -11.15 3.60 9.97
N LEU A 70 -10.54 2.53 10.42
CA LEU A 70 -9.14 2.44 10.79
C LEU A 70 -8.50 1.34 9.95
N THR A 71 -7.48 1.68 9.18
CA THR A 71 -6.88 0.77 8.20
C THR A 71 -5.37 0.92 8.14
N ILE A 72 -4.70 -0.11 7.60
CA ILE A 72 -3.33 -0.02 7.12
C ILE A 72 -3.39 0.79 5.81
N TRP A 73 -2.86 2.03 5.85
CA TRP A 73 -2.94 2.94 4.71
C TRP A 73 -1.80 2.73 3.73
N ASP A 74 -0.59 2.66 4.26
CA ASP A 74 0.61 2.43 3.47
C ASP A 74 1.66 1.69 4.30
N PHE A 75 2.63 1.09 3.64
CA PHE A 75 3.79 0.50 4.29
C PHE A 75 5.01 0.50 3.38
N PHE A 76 6.16 0.67 3.97
CA PHE A 76 7.42 0.60 3.27
C PHE A 76 8.34 -0.46 3.91
N LEU A 77 8.77 -1.44 3.09
CA LEU A 77 9.65 -2.52 3.53
C LEU A 77 11.05 -2.32 2.94
N LYS A 78 12.06 -2.39 3.80
CA LYS A 78 13.46 -2.33 3.41
C LYS A 78 14.19 -3.58 3.89
N SER A 79 14.50 -4.47 2.94
CA SER A 79 15.22 -5.72 3.18
C SER A 79 16.63 -5.62 2.60
N SER A 80 17.63 -5.67 3.46
CA SER A 80 19.05 -5.56 3.13
C SER A 80 19.83 -6.72 3.72
N LEU A 81 21.14 -6.71 3.55
CA LEU A 81 22.06 -7.69 4.12
C LEU A 81 23.07 -7.00 5.06
N ASP A 82 23.56 -7.77 6.04
CA ASP A 82 24.67 -7.32 6.88
C ASP A 82 26.00 -7.14 6.10
N SER A 83 27.03 -6.69 6.78
CA SER A 83 28.33 -6.41 6.16
C SER A 83 29.02 -7.65 5.57
N ILE A 84 28.70 -8.83 6.08
CA ILE A 84 29.24 -10.11 5.61
C ILE A 84 28.29 -10.85 4.66
N TYR A 85 27.18 -10.22 4.26
CA TYR A 85 26.16 -10.76 3.35
C TYR A 85 25.55 -12.09 3.79
N LYS A 86 25.45 -12.34 5.10
CA LYS A 86 24.94 -13.59 5.66
C LYS A 86 23.56 -13.45 6.26
N ASN A 87 23.33 -12.39 7.02
CA ASN A 87 22.07 -12.15 7.70
C ASN A 87 21.27 -11.05 6.99
N GLY A 88 19.95 -11.19 7.03
CA GLY A 88 19.03 -10.18 6.54
C GLY A 88 18.81 -9.08 7.59
N ILE A 89 18.91 -7.84 7.16
CA ILE A 89 18.52 -6.66 7.94
C ILE A 89 17.17 -6.21 7.40
N PHE A 90 16.16 -6.30 8.23
CA PHE A 90 14.79 -5.93 7.88
C PHE A 90 14.35 -4.69 8.63
N ASN A 91 13.80 -3.74 7.92
CA ASN A 91 13.12 -2.58 8.47
C ASN A 91 11.78 -2.40 7.75
N ALA A 92 10.78 -1.96 8.50
CA ALA A 92 9.49 -1.62 7.94
C ALA A 92 8.92 -0.39 8.66
N THR A 93 8.25 0.46 7.91
CA THR A 93 7.33 1.46 8.44
C THR A 93 5.94 1.14 7.95
N VAL A 94 4.95 1.31 8.80
CA VAL A 94 3.54 1.06 8.49
C VAL A 94 2.74 2.26 8.94
N ASP A 95 2.01 2.84 8.01
CA ASP A 95 1.13 3.98 8.26
C ASP A 95 -0.29 3.49 8.46
N LEU A 96 -0.85 3.80 9.60
CA LEU A 96 -2.26 3.63 9.90
C LEU A 96 -2.99 4.94 9.61
N ARG A 97 -4.17 4.84 9.03
CA ARG A 97 -5.05 5.98 8.80
C ARG A 97 -6.38 5.78 9.47
N GLU A 98 -6.80 6.80 10.20
CA GLU A 98 -8.12 6.91 10.78
C GLU A 98 -9.01 7.81 9.92
N PHE A 99 -10.19 7.31 9.57
CA PHE A 99 -11.23 8.11 8.93
C PHE A 99 -12.26 8.60 9.96
N THR A 100 -12.83 9.76 9.70
CA THR A 100 -13.85 10.37 10.56
C THR A 100 -14.97 9.39 10.95
N GLY A 101 -15.36 9.42 12.21
CA GLY A 101 -16.38 8.55 12.76
C GLY A 101 -15.88 7.16 13.14
N ASN A 102 -14.58 6.97 13.28
CA ASN A 102 -13.99 5.78 13.88
C ASN A 102 -14.08 5.85 15.41
N ASN A 103 -14.42 4.72 16.02
CA ASN A 103 -14.49 4.58 17.48
C ASN A 103 -13.32 3.76 18.07
N VAL A 104 -12.45 3.24 17.19
CA VAL A 104 -11.28 2.45 17.60
C VAL A 104 -10.07 3.35 17.70
N LYS A 105 -9.64 3.65 18.93
CA LYS A 105 -8.48 4.50 19.17
C LYS A 105 -7.22 3.74 19.53
N LYS A 106 -7.35 2.49 19.93
CA LYS A 106 -6.24 1.65 20.41
C LYS A 106 -6.31 0.28 19.75
N GLY A 107 -5.15 -0.35 19.66
CA GLY A 107 -5.09 -1.70 19.12
C GLY A 107 -3.67 -2.24 19.04
N THR A 108 -3.51 -3.25 18.21
CA THR A 108 -2.23 -3.92 17.99
C THR A 108 -1.98 -4.10 16.49
N LEU A 109 -0.80 -3.73 16.07
CA LEU A 109 -0.29 -4.00 14.73
C LEU A 109 0.77 -5.10 14.83
N LYS A 110 0.60 -6.19 14.08
CA LYS A 110 1.54 -7.30 14.00
C LYS A 110 2.14 -7.37 12.60
N LEU A 111 3.43 -7.61 12.54
CA LEU A 111 4.18 -7.84 11.31
C LEU A 111 4.89 -9.19 11.41
N GLU A 112 4.70 -10.04 10.42
CA GLU A 112 5.33 -11.35 10.31
C GLU A 112 6.02 -11.50 8.97
N LEU A 113 7.24 -12.07 8.98
CA LEU A 113 7.92 -12.54 7.79
C LEU A 113 7.91 -14.06 7.79
N LEU A 114 7.49 -14.62 6.66
CA LEU A 114 7.46 -16.06 6.43
C LEU A 114 8.42 -16.41 5.29
N ASP A 115 9.14 -17.49 5.44
CA ASP A 115 9.96 -18.04 4.37
C ASP A 115 9.08 -18.82 3.34
N LYS A 116 9.72 -19.29 2.27
CA LYS A 116 9.04 -20.04 1.20
C LYS A 116 8.32 -21.32 1.67
N THR A 117 8.58 -21.81 2.87
CA THR A 117 7.92 -22.98 3.46
C THR A 117 6.73 -22.60 4.34
N GLY A 118 6.47 -21.29 4.52
CA GLY A 118 5.46 -20.77 5.41
C GLY A 118 5.92 -20.68 6.88
N LYS A 119 7.20 -20.92 7.16
CA LYS A 119 7.75 -20.78 8.50
C LYS A 119 7.97 -19.31 8.83
N ILE A 120 7.49 -18.87 9.99
CA ILE A 120 7.73 -17.54 10.52
C ILE A 120 9.21 -17.39 10.91
N VAL A 121 9.90 -16.45 10.29
CA VAL A 121 11.31 -16.12 10.55
C VAL A 121 11.48 -14.82 11.33
N LEU A 122 10.46 -13.98 11.34
CA LEU A 122 10.36 -12.78 12.16
C LEU A 122 8.89 -12.58 12.54
N SER A 123 8.60 -12.29 13.80
CA SER A 123 7.27 -11.88 14.24
C SER A 123 7.43 -10.79 15.29
N GLN A 124 6.78 -9.67 15.07
CA GLN A 124 6.78 -8.52 15.96
C GLN A 124 5.39 -7.94 16.06
N GLN A 125 5.05 -7.39 17.22
CA GLN A 125 3.81 -6.67 17.41
C GLN A 125 4.05 -5.40 18.20
N LYS A 126 3.27 -4.37 17.88
CA LYS A 126 3.29 -3.08 18.57
C LYS A 126 1.87 -2.63 18.88
N LYS A 127 1.66 -2.17 20.09
CA LYS A 127 0.43 -1.47 20.46
C LYS A 127 0.50 -0.04 19.90
N PHE A 128 -0.65 0.48 19.54
CA PHE A 128 -0.81 1.86 19.10
C PHE A 128 -1.96 2.53 19.83
N ASP A 129 -1.87 3.85 19.88
CA ASP A 129 -2.94 4.77 20.29
C ASP A 129 -3.06 5.82 19.17
N ILE A 130 -4.27 6.02 18.66
CA ILE A 130 -4.53 6.97 17.57
C ILE A 130 -4.86 8.32 18.19
N GLU A 131 -4.01 9.29 17.98
CA GLU A 131 -4.20 10.69 18.40
C GLU A 131 -4.56 11.57 17.20
N ASP A 132 -3.99 11.28 16.03
CA ASP A 132 -4.17 12.04 14.79
C ASP A 132 -4.71 11.14 13.66
N GLU A 133 -5.04 11.76 12.52
CA GLU A 133 -5.50 11.04 11.31
C GLU A 133 -4.49 9.96 10.86
N PHE A 134 -3.19 10.20 11.06
CA PHE A 134 -2.13 9.28 10.69
C PHE A 134 -1.28 8.90 11.89
N THR A 135 -0.99 7.62 12.01
CA THR A 135 -0.07 7.07 13.02
C THR A 135 0.91 6.12 12.34
N GLN A 136 2.21 6.37 12.49
CA GLN A 136 3.25 5.53 11.91
C GLN A 136 3.89 4.63 12.97
N LEU A 137 4.06 3.35 12.62
CA LEU A 137 4.79 2.37 13.42
C LEU A 137 5.97 1.81 12.63
N ALA A 138 7.14 1.76 13.27
CA ALA A 138 8.36 1.21 12.70
C ALA A 138 8.69 -0.15 13.31
N PHE A 139 9.15 -1.08 12.48
CA PHE A 139 9.61 -2.42 12.86
C PHE A 139 11.03 -2.63 12.35
N SER A 140 11.82 -3.40 13.08
CA SER A 140 13.17 -3.76 12.65
C SER A 140 13.58 -5.11 13.19
N GLY A 141 14.36 -5.87 12.42
CA GLY A 141 14.82 -7.18 12.87
C GLY A 141 15.97 -7.72 12.03
N VAL A 142 16.62 -8.73 12.57
CA VAL A 142 17.69 -9.47 11.91
C VAL A 142 17.26 -10.92 11.70
N ILE A 143 17.31 -11.39 10.46
CA ILE A 143 17.02 -12.76 10.09
C ILE A 143 18.33 -13.49 9.83
N LYS A 144 18.65 -14.49 10.65
CA LYS A 144 19.88 -15.26 10.53
C LYS A 144 19.90 -16.14 9.26
N ASN A 145 21.03 -16.18 8.58
CA ASN A 145 21.26 -17.04 7.41
C ASN A 145 20.14 -16.92 6.36
N VAL A 146 19.82 -15.69 5.98
CA VAL A 146 18.72 -15.41 5.06
C VAL A 146 18.99 -15.97 3.65
N SER A 147 17.94 -16.47 2.99
CA SER A 147 17.98 -16.79 1.57
C SER A 147 18.03 -15.50 0.77
N LYS A 148 19.15 -15.24 0.10
CA LYS A 148 19.38 -14.01 -0.65
C LYS A 148 18.61 -14.01 -1.96
N TRP A 149 18.14 -12.85 -2.34
CA TRP A 149 17.52 -12.62 -3.64
C TRP A 149 18.57 -12.23 -4.69
N ASN A 150 18.50 -12.84 -5.85
CA ASN A 150 19.13 -12.36 -7.07
C ASN A 150 18.25 -12.76 -8.27
N ALA A 151 18.56 -12.24 -9.47
CA ALA A 151 17.76 -12.45 -10.67
C ALA A 151 17.63 -13.94 -11.07
N GLU A 152 18.63 -14.76 -10.80
CA GLU A 152 18.63 -16.19 -11.12
C GLU A 152 18.00 -17.05 -10.01
N LYS A 153 18.07 -16.57 -8.77
CA LYS A 153 17.46 -17.22 -7.60
C LYS A 153 16.65 -16.19 -6.82
N PRO A 154 15.46 -15.86 -7.28
CA PRO A 154 14.63 -14.80 -6.68
C PRO A 154 13.95 -15.27 -5.39
N SER A 155 14.76 -15.52 -4.35
CA SER A 155 14.25 -15.95 -3.03
C SER A 155 13.46 -14.84 -2.38
N LEU A 156 12.17 -15.09 -2.16
CA LEU A 156 11.24 -14.12 -1.56
C LEU A 156 10.70 -14.64 -0.23
N TYR A 157 10.33 -13.71 0.60
CA TYR A 157 9.64 -13.87 1.88
C TYR A 157 8.29 -13.20 1.80
N ASP A 158 7.28 -13.77 2.42
CA ASP A 158 5.97 -13.16 2.55
C ASP A 158 5.94 -12.31 3.82
N CYS A 159 5.69 -11.02 3.66
CA CYS A 159 5.43 -10.11 4.79
C CYS A 159 3.94 -9.97 4.96
N VAL A 160 3.43 -10.35 6.13
CA VAL A 160 2.02 -10.22 6.50
C VAL A 160 1.90 -9.18 7.61
N ILE A 161 1.03 -8.20 7.40
CA ILE A 161 0.76 -7.13 8.35
C ILE A 161 -0.72 -7.22 8.73
N THR A 162 -1.00 -7.36 10.02
CA THR A 162 -2.36 -7.51 10.53
C THR A 162 -2.65 -6.47 11.60
N LEU A 163 -3.81 -5.85 11.49
CA LEU A 163 -4.31 -4.82 12.39
C LEU A 163 -5.48 -5.36 13.21
N TRP A 164 -5.42 -5.23 14.54
CA TRP A 164 -6.49 -5.56 15.46
C TRP A 164 -6.86 -4.36 16.32
N ASP A 165 -8.14 -4.30 16.72
CA ASP A 165 -8.58 -3.37 17.74
C ASP A 165 -8.16 -3.84 19.17
N ASP A 166 -8.52 -3.06 20.17
CA ASP A 166 -8.27 -3.36 21.60
C ASP A 166 -9.07 -4.55 22.13
N LYS A 167 -10.09 -5.01 21.39
CA LYS A 167 -10.92 -6.19 21.69
C LYS A 167 -10.46 -7.44 20.93
N ASN A 168 -9.29 -7.40 20.27
CA ASN A 168 -8.75 -8.47 19.44
C ASN A 168 -9.62 -8.81 18.21
N LYS A 169 -10.43 -7.88 17.71
CA LYS A 169 -11.11 -8.02 16.43
C LYS A 169 -10.15 -7.60 15.32
N GLN A 170 -9.95 -8.47 14.33
CA GLN A 170 -9.17 -8.13 13.15
C GLN A 170 -9.91 -7.07 12.31
N LEU A 171 -9.23 -5.96 12.04
CA LEU A 171 -9.74 -4.84 11.26
C LEU A 171 -9.25 -4.89 9.81
N ALA A 172 -7.98 -5.18 9.63
CA ALA A 172 -7.36 -5.24 8.30
C ALA A 172 -6.21 -6.24 8.28
N VAL A 173 -5.93 -6.78 7.10
CA VAL A 173 -4.74 -7.57 6.81
C VAL A 173 -4.26 -7.22 5.41
N THR A 174 -2.95 -7.14 5.25
CA THR A 174 -2.30 -6.99 3.95
C THR A 174 -1.05 -7.85 3.91
N ALA A 175 -0.63 -8.20 2.70
CA ALA A 175 0.59 -8.97 2.51
C ALA A 175 1.31 -8.55 1.24
N CYS A 176 2.64 -8.64 1.28
CA CYS A 176 3.49 -8.44 0.10
C CYS A 176 4.74 -9.31 0.18
N LYS A 177 5.43 -9.42 -0.94
CA LYS A 177 6.69 -10.16 -1.02
C LYS A 177 7.88 -9.22 -0.88
N THR A 178 8.91 -9.66 -0.15
CA THR A 178 10.18 -8.94 -0.03
C THR A 178 11.36 -9.88 -0.22
N GLY A 179 12.48 -9.36 -0.74
CA GLY A 179 13.69 -10.14 -0.98
C GLY A 179 14.92 -9.45 -0.39
N PHE A 180 15.79 -10.21 0.27
CA PHE A 180 16.99 -9.69 0.90
C PHE A 180 18.13 -9.57 -0.12
N ARG A 181 18.48 -8.34 -0.45
CA ARG A 181 19.63 -8.01 -1.30
C ARG A 181 20.30 -6.73 -0.81
N LYS A 182 21.57 -6.57 -1.16
CA LYS A 182 22.31 -5.33 -0.93
C LYS A 182 22.93 -4.88 -2.26
N ILE A 183 22.74 -3.62 -2.59
CA ILE A 183 23.36 -2.97 -3.76
C ILE A 183 24.26 -1.89 -3.19
N GLU A 184 25.53 -1.92 -3.57
CA GLU A 184 26.53 -0.93 -3.16
C GLU A 184 27.55 -0.72 -4.28
N ILE A 185 28.09 0.48 -4.37
CA ILE A 185 29.23 0.81 -5.24
C ILE A 185 30.48 0.63 -4.40
N LYS A 186 31.45 -0.11 -4.91
CA LYS A 186 32.76 -0.34 -4.29
C LYS A 186 33.86 0.33 -5.10
#